data_ec3bb468f1b4d07945b62c5f4aeeb22f
#
_entry.id   ec3bb468f1b4d07945b62c5f4aeeb22f
#
_cell.length_a   1.000
_cell.length_b   1.000
_cell.length_c   1.000
_cell.angle_alpha   90.00
_cell.angle_beta   90.00
_cell.angle_gamma   90.00
#
_symmetry.space_group_name_H-M   'P 1'
#
loop_
_entity.id
_entity.type
_entity.pdbx_description
1 polymer ?
#
loop_
_entity_poly.entity_id
_entity_poly.type
_entity_poly.pdbx_seq_one_letter_code
_entity_poly.pdbx_strand_id
1 'polypeptide(L)'
;MEDYILDFTTNLAILHRQFQRDMNQILEADQVPINITEFYLLVLVSEASPINQRMAARTLAVDEGLMTRMVRHLVHLSLLVKTDDPTDRRNKQLALTTKGKQLVTRAIEVLHHWWQHVTPNDAPVDFQTLTEQLQQLSVQVLNFDHPFDDL
;
A
#
# COMPACT_ATOMS: atom_id res chain seq x y z
N MET A 1 -1.95 29.02 -9.68
CA MET A 1 -1.19 27.77 -9.41
C MET A 1 -1.05 27.51 -7.92
N GLU A 2 -0.79 28.55 -7.13
CA GLU A 2 -0.58 28.43 -5.66
C GLU A 2 -1.81 27.90 -4.91
N ASP A 3 -3.01 28.37 -5.25
CA ASP A 3 -4.24 27.94 -4.56
C ASP A 3 -4.55 26.46 -4.77
N TYR A 4 -4.33 25.92 -5.98
CA TYR A 4 -4.59 24.50 -6.26
C TYR A 4 -3.60 23.55 -5.59
N ILE A 5 -2.36 23.96 -5.32
CA ILE A 5 -1.37 23.13 -4.64
C ILE A 5 -1.76 22.92 -3.18
N LEU A 6 -2.22 24.00 -2.51
CA LEU A 6 -2.66 23.91 -1.12
C LEU A 6 -3.91 23.04 -0.99
N ASP A 7 -4.88 23.25 -1.88
CA ASP A 7 -6.12 22.47 -1.90
C ASP A 7 -5.82 20.99 -2.21
N PHE A 8 -4.98 20.70 -3.20
CA PHE A 8 -4.55 19.34 -3.51
C PHE A 8 -3.90 18.66 -2.31
N THR A 9 -2.95 19.34 -1.66
CA THR A 9 -2.22 18.79 -0.50
C THR A 9 -3.17 18.51 0.65
N THR A 10 -4.09 19.42 0.92
CA THR A 10 -5.08 19.28 1.99
C THR A 10 -6.04 18.13 1.71
N ASN A 11 -6.60 18.05 0.50
CA ASN A 11 -7.52 16.99 0.11
C ASN A 11 -6.86 15.61 0.09
N LEU A 12 -5.61 15.52 -0.38
CA LEU A 12 -4.83 14.28 -0.33
C LEU A 12 -4.66 13.78 1.11
N ALA A 13 -4.36 14.69 2.04
CA ALA A 13 -4.20 14.35 3.45
C ALA A 13 -5.54 13.94 4.11
N ILE A 14 -6.65 14.58 3.76
CA ILE A 14 -7.99 14.22 4.25
C ILE A 14 -8.37 12.84 3.72
N LEU A 15 -8.27 12.64 2.40
CA LEU A 15 -8.62 11.39 1.75
C LEU A 15 -7.82 10.21 2.32
N HIS A 16 -6.50 10.37 2.45
CA HIS A 16 -5.64 9.33 3.00
C HIS A 16 -6.03 8.97 4.44
N ARG A 17 -6.22 9.96 5.33
CA ARG A 17 -6.56 9.70 6.74
C ARG A 17 -7.94 9.06 6.89
N GLN A 18 -8.95 9.55 6.14
CA GLN A 18 -10.29 8.99 6.23
C GLN A 18 -10.34 7.57 5.66
N PHE A 19 -9.76 7.36 4.49
CA PHE A 19 -9.62 6.03 3.90
C PHE A 19 -8.94 5.04 4.85
N GLN A 20 -7.81 5.43 5.44
CA GLN A 20 -7.07 4.59 6.37
C GLN A 20 -7.90 4.23 7.61
N ARG A 21 -8.66 5.19 8.15
CA ARG A 21 -9.55 4.97 9.28
C ARG A 21 -10.66 3.99 8.95
N ASP A 22 -11.35 4.22 7.85
CA ASP A 22 -12.50 3.40 7.44
C ASP A 22 -12.05 1.97 7.12
N MET A 23 -10.97 1.82 6.37
CA MET A 23 -10.44 0.49 6.02
C MET A 23 -9.99 -0.29 7.25
N ASN A 24 -9.31 0.34 8.21
CA ASN A 24 -8.92 -0.33 9.44
C ASN A 24 -10.15 -0.76 10.27
N GLN A 25 -11.20 0.06 10.34
CA GLN A 25 -12.45 -0.31 11.01
C GLN A 25 -13.14 -1.50 10.34
N ILE A 26 -13.18 -1.53 9.00
CA ILE A 26 -13.79 -2.62 8.24
C ILE A 26 -12.99 -3.92 8.44
N LEU A 27 -11.66 -3.85 8.33
CA LEU A 27 -10.79 -5.00 8.56
C LEU A 27 -10.97 -5.57 9.98
N GLU A 28 -11.05 -4.70 10.99
CA GLU A 28 -11.30 -5.09 12.37
C GLU A 28 -12.69 -5.73 12.55
N ALA A 29 -13.74 -5.14 11.99
CA ALA A 29 -15.10 -5.67 12.04
C ALA A 29 -15.21 -7.06 11.38
N ASP A 30 -14.45 -7.28 10.31
CA ASP A 30 -14.36 -8.56 9.59
C ASP A 30 -13.38 -9.55 10.25
N GLN A 31 -12.86 -9.20 11.43
CA GLN A 31 -11.89 -10.02 12.18
C GLN A 31 -10.62 -10.34 11.35
N VAL A 32 -10.24 -9.44 10.46
CA VAL A 32 -9.01 -9.52 9.69
C VAL A 32 -7.88 -8.94 10.53
N PRO A 33 -6.89 -9.72 10.94
CA PRO A 33 -5.89 -9.31 11.94
C PRO A 33 -4.73 -8.52 11.34
N ILE A 34 -5.00 -7.69 10.33
CA ILE A 34 -4.00 -6.80 9.69
C ILE A 34 -4.55 -5.38 9.55
N ASN A 35 -3.67 -4.42 9.49
CA ASN A 35 -4.02 -3.04 9.16
C ASN A 35 -3.87 -2.76 7.65
N ILE A 36 -4.33 -1.58 7.21
CA ILE A 36 -4.29 -1.20 5.80
C ILE A 36 -2.86 -1.12 5.22
N THR A 37 -1.86 -0.76 6.02
CA THR A 37 -0.47 -0.71 5.55
C THR A 37 0.08 -2.12 5.30
N GLU A 38 -0.26 -3.07 6.15
CA GLU A 38 0.07 -4.48 5.95
C GLU A 38 -0.66 -5.07 4.75
N PHE A 39 -1.90 -4.63 4.52
CA PHE A 39 -2.63 -4.99 3.31
C PHE A 39 -1.90 -4.52 2.04
N TYR A 40 -1.40 -3.28 2.00
CA TYR A 40 -0.60 -2.81 0.85
C TYR A 40 0.63 -3.68 0.60
N LEU A 41 1.29 -4.15 1.66
CA LEU A 41 2.42 -5.07 1.50
C LEU A 41 1.99 -6.40 0.87
N LEU A 42 0.86 -6.96 1.30
CA LEU A 42 0.34 -8.20 0.71
C LEU A 42 -0.02 -8.02 -0.78
N VAL A 43 -0.67 -6.92 -1.13
CA VAL A 43 -0.99 -6.60 -2.53
C VAL A 43 0.29 -6.45 -3.34
N LEU A 44 1.27 -5.69 -2.86
CA LEU A 44 2.56 -5.51 -3.54
C LEU A 44 3.26 -6.85 -3.80
N VAL A 45 3.29 -7.74 -2.79
CA VAL A 45 3.88 -9.08 -2.97
C VAL A 45 3.10 -9.91 -3.97
N SER A 46 1.78 -9.75 -4.08
CA SER A 46 0.98 -10.48 -5.08
C SER A 46 1.26 -10.03 -6.51
N GLU A 47 1.58 -8.76 -6.70
CA GLU A 47 1.75 -8.15 -8.04
C GLU A 47 3.21 -8.13 -8.51
N ALA A 48 4.15 -7.91 -7.60
CA ALA A 48 5.55 -7.67 -7.91
C ALA A 48 6.48 -8.86 -7.55
N SER A 49 5.95 -10.08 -7.41
CA SER A 49 6.79 -11.25 -7.13
C SER A 49 7.70 -11.59 -8.33
N PRO A 50 8.99 -11.84 -8.10
CA PRO A 50 9.69 -11.88 -6.81
C PRO A 50 10.09 -10.49 -6.29
N ILE A 51 9.84 -10.22 -5.02
CA ILE A 51 10.23 -8.98 -4.34
C ILE A 51 10.89 -9.28 -3.00
N ASN A 52 11.96 -8.58 -2.67
CA ASN A 52 12.59 -8.66 -1.36
C ASN A 52 12.09 -7.56 -0.41
N GLN A 53 12.36 -7.73 0.87
CA GLN A 53 11.90 -6.83 1.93
C GLN A 53 12.38 -5.38 1.74
N ARG A 54 13.62 -5.18 1.26
CA ARG A 54 14.19 -3.86 1.04
C ARG A 54 13.51 -3.12 -0.13
N MET A 55 13.26 -3.85 -1.23
CA MET A 55 12.52 -3.29 -2.37
C MET A 55 11.08 -2.94 -1.97
N ALA A 56 10.42 -3.81 -1.20
CA ALA A 56 9.06 -3.54 -0.71
C ALA A 56 9.02 -2.28 0.18
N ALA A 57 9.99 -2.07 1.06
CA ALA A 57 10.09 -0.87 1.89
C ALA A 57 10.21 0.41 1.04
N ARG A 58 11.06 0.39 0.01
CA ARG A 58 11.22 1.52 -0.92
C ARG A 58 9.96 1.80 -1.71
N THR A 59 9.33 0.76 -2.26
CA THR A 59 8.11 0.90 -3.08
C THR A 59 6.94 1.47 -2.27
N LEU A 60 6.80 1.06 -1.01
CA LEU A 60 5.74 1.54 -0.12
C LEU A 60 6.12 2.81 0.67
N ALA A 61 7.31 3.36 0.45
CA ALA A 61 7.82 4.53 1.16
C ALA A 61 7.75 4.38 2.70
N VAL A 62 8.08 3.20 3.22
CA VAL A 62 8.13 2.92 4.66
C VAL A 62 9.56 2.66 5.10
N ASP A 63 9.88 2.96 6.36
CA ASP A 63 11.20 2.67 6.90
C ASP A 63 11.44 1.16 7.07
N GLU A 64 12.72 0.76 7.06
CA GLU A 64 13.10 -0.66 7.13
C GLU A 64 12.69 -1.31 8.46
N GLY A 65 12.62 -0.53 9.56
CA GLY A 65 12.18 -1.01 10.87
C GLY A 65 10.68 -1.37 10.86
N LEU A 66 9.85 -0.49 10.31
CA LEU A 66 8.41 -0.74 10.12
C LEU A 66 8.21 -1.95 9.20
N MET A 67 8.90 -1.99 8.06
CA MET A 67 8.82 -3.13 7.13
C MET A 67 9.18 -4.45 7.81
N THR A 68 10.23 -4.46 8.63
CA THR A 68 10.64 -5.66 9.38
C THR A 68 9.56 -6.13 10.37
N ARG A 69 8.90 -5.20 11.06
CA ARG A 69 7.78 -5.53 11.97
C ARG A 69 6.57 -6.08 11.21
N MET A 70 6.20 -5.44 10.10
CA MET A 70 5.09 -5.89 9.25
C MET A 70 5.32 -7.30 8.70
N VAL A 71 6.49 -7.54 8.10
CA VAL A 71 6.83 -8.87 7.56
C VAL A 71 6.82 -9.93 8.65
N ARG A 72 7.38 -9.64 9.83
CA ARG A 72 7.36 -10.57 10.98
C ARG A 72 5.93 -10.91 11.39
N HIS A 73 5.07 -9.91 11.51
CA HIS A 73 3.66 -10.10 11.87
C HIS A 73 2.91 -10.93 10.83
N LEU A 74 3.06 -10.61 9.54
CA LEU A 74 2.39 -11.34 8.47
C LEU A 74 2.88 -12.78 8.32
N VAL A 75 4.17 -13.04 8.57
CA VAL A 75 4.70 -14.41 8.63
C VAL A 75 4.13 -15.17 9.84
N HIS A 76 4.03 -14.51 11.01
CA HIS A 76 3.40 -15.11 12.20
C HIS A 76 1.94 -15.48 11.93
N LEU A 77 1.20 -14.66 11.19
CA LEU A 77 -0.19 -14.95 10.78
C LEU A 77 -0.29 -16.00 9.65
N SER A 78 0.83 -16.50 9.17
CA SER A 78 0.90 -17.42 8.02
C SER A 78 0.31 -16.84 6.73
N LEU A 79 0.46 -15.53 6.51
CA LEU A 79 0.02 -14.82 5.30
C LEU A 79 1.16 -14.65 4.31
N LEU A 80 2.40 -14.49 4.81
CA LEU A 80 3.64 -14.41 4.06
C LEU A 80 4.61 -15.52 4.43
N VAL A 81 5.48 -15.87 3.50
CA VAL A 81 6.68 -16.67 3.72
C VAL A 81 7.89 -15.95 3.15
N LYS A 82 9.06 -16.20 3.77
CA LYS A 82 10.35 -15.81 3.22
C LYS A 82 10.97 -17.01 2.52
N THR A 83 11.31 -16.81 1.25
CA THR A 83 11.99 -17.83 0.43
C THR A 83 13.40 -17.39 0.10
N ASP A 84 14.29 -18.32 -0.17
CA ASP A 84 15.65 -17.99 -0.62
C ASP A 84 15.61 -17.45 -2.03
N ASP A 85 16.37 -16.38 -2.29
CA ASP A 85 16.63 -15.94 -3.64
C ASP A 85 17.55 -16.97 -4.32
N PRO A 86 17.18 -17.53 -5.48
CA PRO A 86 18.00 -18.51 -6.20
C PRO A 86 19.38 -17.99 -6.58
N THR A 87 19.52 -16.66 -6.75
CA THR A 87 20.75 -16.00 -7.19
C THR A 87 21.58 -15.44 -6.05
N ASP A 88 20.96 -15.08 -4.92
CA ASP A 88 21.62 -14.55 -3.72
C ASP A 88 20.92 -15.01 -2.45
N ARG A 89 21.46 -16.04 -1.81
CA ARG A 89 20.92 -16.60 -0.56
C ARG A 89 20.90 -15.62 0.63
N ARG A 90 21.62 -14.51 0.55
CA ARG A 90 21.57 -13.44 1.56
C ARG A 90 20.32 -12.60 1.43
N ASN A 91 19.69 -12.59 0.25
CA ASN A 91 18.45 -11.89 -0.03
C ASN A 91 17.28 -12.86 0.14
N LYS A 92 16.36 -12.54 1.04
CA LYS A 92 15.12 -13.29 1.19
C LYS A 92 14.02 -12.62 0.35
N GLN A 93 13.37 -13.41 -0.46
CA GLN A 93 12.18 -12.99 -1.21
C GLN A 93 10.93 -13.22 -0.36
N LEU A 94 9.93 -12.36 -0.58
CA LEU A 94 8.63 -12.48 0.01
C LEU A 94 7.68 -13.18 -0.96
N ALA A 95 6.87 -14.09 -0.45
CA ALA A 95 5.81 -14.75 -1.22
C ALA A 95 4.55 -14.89 -0.38
N LEU A 96 3.39 -14.82 -1.03
CA LEU A 96 2.11 -15.07 -0.38
C LEU A 96 1.91 -16.57 -0.15
N THR A 97 1.38 -16.92 1.00
CA THR A 97 0.78 -18.24 1.24
C THR A 97 -0.57 -18.35 0.54
N THR A 98 -1.16 -19.54 0.48
CA THR A 98 -2.55 -19.71 0.02
C THR A 98 -3.53 -18.86 0.84
N LYS A 99 -3.35 -18.84 2.17
CA LYS A 99 -4.13 -18.01 3.10
C LYS A 99 -3.95 -16.51 2.79
N GLY A 100 -2.71 -16.08 2.53
CA GLY A 100 -2.42 -14.69 2.14
C GLY A 100 -3.11 -14.28 0.84
N LYS A 101 -3.09 -15.15 -0.18
CA LYS A 101 -3.80 -14.91 -1.46
C LYS A 101 -5.31 -14.76 -1.26
N GLN A 102 -5.92 -15.63 -0.48
CA GLN A 102 -7.35 -15.56 -0.16
C GLN A 102 -7.71 -14.27 0.58
N LEU A 103 -6.87 -13.86 1.53
CA LEU A 103 -7.07 -12.61 2.26
C LEU A 103 -6.99 -11.40 1.34
N VAL A 104 -5.99 -11.34 0.45
CA VAL A 104 -5.84 -10.25 -0.54
C VAL A 104 -7.07 -10.15 -1.43
N THR A 105 -7.57 -11.27 -1.97
CA THR A 105 -8.77 -11.27 -2.80
C THR A 105 -9.97 -10.68 -2.06
N ARG A 106 -10.22 -11.13 -0.83
CA ARG A 106 -11.32 -10.61 0.00
C ARG A 106 -11.16 -9.13 0.32
N ALA A 107 -9.97 -8.69 0.69
CA ALA A 107 -9.72 -7.29 1.02
C ALA A 107 -9.84 -6.35 -0.20
N ILE A 108 -9.51 -6.82 -1.41
CA ILE A 108 -9.76 -6.08 -2.66
C ILE A 108 -11.27 -5.90 -2.90
N GLU A 109 -12.10 -6.91 -2.64
CA GLU A 109 -13.56 -6.79 -2.75
C GLU A 109 -14.11 -5.73 -1.79
N VAL A 110 -13.63 -5.71 -0.54
CA VAL A 110 -13.99 -4.69 0.45
C VAL A 110 -13.57 -3.29 -0.02
N LEU A 111 -12.36 -3.16 -0.57
CA LEU A 111 -11.85 -1.90 -1.11
C LEU A 111 -12.71 -1.38 -2.27
N HIS A 112 -13.07 -2.24 -3.22
CA HIS A 112 -13.96 -1.86 -4.31
C HIS A 112 -15.33 -1.40 -3.81
N HIS A 113 -15.88 -2.12 -2.83
CA HIS A 113 -17.18 -1.77 -2.25
C HIS A 113 -17.13 -0.40 -1.55
N TRP A 114 -16.08 -0.10 -0.80
CA TRP A 114 -15.90 1.22 -0.17
C TRP A 114 -15.84 2.33 -1.22
N TRP A 115 -15.03 2.17 -2.29
CA TRP A 115 -14.93 3.16 -3.36
C TRP A 115 -16.25 3.38 -4.09
N GLN A 116 -17.02 2.34 -4.33
CA GLN A 116 -18.36 2.45 -4.92
C GLN A 116 -19.34 3.26 -4.04
N HIS A 117 -19.18 3.17 -2.72
CA HIS A 117 -20.03 3.92 -1.79
C HIS A 117 -19.67 5.40 -1.67
N VAL A 118 -18.39 5.73 -1.70
CA VAL A 118 -17.92 7.11 -1.52
C VAL A 118 -17.84 7.91 -2.81
N THR A 119 -17.91 7.24 -3.97
CA THR A 119 -17.87 7.91 -5.27
C THR A 119 -19.29 8.34 -5.67
N PRO A 120 -19.52 9.64 -5.94
CA PRO A 120 -20.85 10.12 -6.36
C PRO A 120 -21.27 9.49 -7.69
N ASN A 121 -22.54 9.09 -7.78
CA ASN A 121 -23.09 8.52 -9.00
C ASN A 121 -23.28 9.55 -10.13
N ASP A 122 -23.49 10.81 -9.77
CA ASP A 122 -23.72 11.95 -10.66
C ASP A 122 -22.45 12.69 -11.08
N ALA A 123 -21.34 12.41 -10.41
CA ALA A 123 -20.01 12.97 -10.72
C ALA A 123 -18.95 11.85 -10.66
N PRO A 124 -18.92 10.96 -11.64
CA PRO A 124 -17.98 9.84 -11.63
C PRO A 124 -16.53 10.33 -11.71
N VAL A 125 -15.69 9.75 -10.85
CA VAL A 125 -14.24 10.00 -10.87
C VAL A 125 -13.62 9.12 -11.94
N ASP A 126 -12.82 9.72 -12.82
CA ASP A 126 -11.96 8.99 -13.73
C ASP A 126 -10.74 8.44 -12.97
N PHE A 127 -10.91 7.27 -12.37
CA PHE A 127 -9.86 6.61 -11.59
C PHE A 127 -8.65 6.23 -12.43
N GLN A 128 -8.81 5.99 -13.73
CA GLN A 128 -7.66 5.68 -14.59
C GLN A 128 -6.74 6.89 -14.70
N THR A 129 -7.26 8.02 -15.17
CA THR A 129 -6.49 9.26 -15.29
C THR A 129 -5.89 9.70 -13.95
N LEU A 130 -6.68 9.64 -12.87
CA LEU A 130 -6.21 9.99 -11.53
C LEU A 130 -5.07 9.09 -11.07
N THR A 131 -5.18 7.78 -11.31
CA THR A 131 -4.12 6.82 -10.95
C THR A 131 -2.83 7.10 -11.71
N GLU A 132 -2.92 7.35 -13.02
CA GLU A 132 -1.76 7.68 -13.85
C GLU A 132 -1.03 8.95 -13.35
N GLN A 133 -1.78 9.99 -13.01
CA GLN A 133 -1.23 11.25 -12.47
C GLN A 133 -0.59 11.04 -11.09
N LEU A 134 -1.25 10.33 -10.18
CA LEU A 134 -0.70 10.03 -8.85
C LEU A 134 0.55 9.16 -8.94
N GLN A 135 0.58 8.19 -9.85
CA GLN A 135 1.75 7.33 -10.07
C GLN A 135 2.95 8.15 -10.55
N GLN A 136 2.76 9.08 -11.49
CA GLN A 136 3.82 9.98 -11.95
C GLN A 136 4.38 10.82 -10.79
N LEU A 137 3.50 11.40 -9.96
CA LEU A 137 3.91 12.18 -8.79
C LEU A 137 4.65 11.31 -7.76
N SER A 138 4.18 10.10 -7.49
CA SER A 138 4.80 9.17 -6.54
C SER A 138 6.22 8.80 -6.97
N VAL A 139 6.43 8.52 -8.26
CA VAL A 139 7.76 8.22 -8.80
C VAL A 139 8.71 9.42 -8.61
N GLN A 140 8.23 10.64 -8.88
CA GLN A 140 9.05 11.84 -8.69
C GLN A 140 9.41 12.05 -7.22
N VAL A 141 8.44 11.92 -6.30
CA VAL A 141 8.67 12.08 -4.85
C VAL A 141 9.65 11.04 -4.32
N LEU A 142 9.55 9.78 -4.76
CA LEU A 142 10.46 8.71 -4.31
C LEU A 142 11.88 8.85 -4.85
N ASN A 143 12.06 9.54 -5.98
CA ASN A 143 13.36 9.79 -6.59
C ASN A 143 13.94 11.15 -6.22
N PHE A 144 13.24 11.95 -5.42
CA PHE A 144 13.70 13.27 -5.01
C PHE A 144 14.72 13.12 -3.88
N ASP A 145 15.98 13.41 -4.18
CA ASP A 145 17.08 13.38 -3.21
C ASP A 145 17.16 14.72 -2.47
N HIS A 146 17.02 14.69 -1.15
CA HIS A 146 17.23 15.82 -0.23
C HIS A 146 16.40 17.08 -0.48
N PRO A 147 15.06 17.02 -0.33
CA PRO A 147 14.18 18.15 -0.65
C PRO A 147 14.35 19.38 0.24
N PHE A 148 15.16 19.32 1.28
CA PHE A 148 15.26 20.36 2.31
C PHE A 148 16.66 20.94 2.50
N ASP A 149 17.65 20.51 1.74
CA ASP A 149 19.02 21.03 1.88
C ASP A 149 19.14 22.49 1.40
N ASP A 150 18.17 23.00 0.62
CA ASP A 150 18.11 24.35 0.08
C ASP A 150 16.97 25.23 0.65
N LEU A 151 16.21 24.74 1.65
CA LEU A 151 15.17 25.50 2.36
C LEU A 151 15.68 26.04 3.69
#